data_146c38587f22fe7dd21f745e8e172aa6
#
_entry.id   146c38587f22fe7dd21f745e8e172aa6
#
_cell.length_a   1.000
_cell.length_b   1.000
_cell.length_c   1.000
_cell.angle_alpha   90.00
_cell.angle_beta   90.00
_cell.angle_gamma   90.00
#
_symmetry.space_group_name_H-M   'P 1'
#
loop_
_entity.id
_entity.type
_entity.pdbx_description
1 polymer ?
#
loop_
_entity_poly.entity_id
_entity_poly.type
_entity_poly.pdbx_seq_one_letter_code
_entity_poly.pdbx_strand_id
1 'polypeptide(L)' 'MDDTAVNAAISRFLRSVSVSAQREIEKAVRKAAAAGKVKEGETLTVGVTLNNEQLALDVTIFNKIEL' A
#
# COMPACT_ATOMS: atom_id res chain seq x y z
N MET A 1 -23.79 -4.34 15.40
CA MET A 1 -23.16 -3.65 14.27
C MET A 1 -23.48 -4.38 12.98
N ASP A 2 -23.81 -3.66 11.93
CA ASP A 2 -24.16 -4.28 10.63
C ASP A 2 -22.89 -4.65 9.87
N ASP A 3 -22.61 -5.93 9.74
CA ASP A 3 -21.41 -6.44 9.07
C ASP A 3 -21.33 -6.02 7.60
N THR A 4 -22.47 -5.97 6.91
CA THR A 4 -22.50 -5.54 5.51
C THR A 4 -22.07 -4.08 5.37
N ALA A 5 -22.59 -3.21 6.24
CA ALA A 5 -22.23 -1.79 6.24
C ALA A 5 -20.75 -1.59 6.60
N VAL A 6 -20.23 -2.35 7.56
CA VAL A 6 -18.82 -2.31 7.96
C VAL A 6 -17.94 -2.74 6.81
N ASN A 7 -18.26 -3.86 6.16
CA ASN A 7 -17.45 -4.33 5.03
C ASN A 7 -17.48 -3.35 3.85
N ALA A 8 -18.61 -2.72 3.59
CA ALA A 8 -18.70 -1.69 2.55
C ALA A 8 -17.82 -0.47 2.88
N ALA A 9 -17.79 -0.07 4.15
CA ALA A 9 -16.96 1.04 4.60
C ALA A 9 -15.47 0.71 4.47
N ILE A 10 -15.08 -0.51 4.83
CA ILE A 10 -13.69 -0.98 4.67
C ILE A 10 -13.29 -1.00 3.19
N SER A 11 -14.16 -1.48 2.32
CA SER A 11 -13.90 -1.52 0.89
C SER A 11 -13.68 -0.11 0.31
N ARG A 12 -14.50 0.86 0.73
CA ARG A 12 -14.33 2.26 0.31
C ARG A 12 -13.00 2.83 0.78
N PHE A 13 -12.64 2.54 2.04
CA PHE A 13 -11.37 2.96 2.60
C PHE A 13 -10.20 2.39 1.79
N LEU A 14 -10.22 1.10 1.51
CA LEU A 14 -9.15 0.44 0.77
C LEU A 14 -9.02 0.98 -0.67
N ARG A 15 -10.12 1.30 -1.33
CA ARG A 15 -10.07 1.92 -2.65
C ARG A 15 -9.38 3.29 -2.61
N SER A 16 -9.70 4.09 -1.60
CA SER A 16 -9.08 5.41 -1.42
C SER A 16 -7.59 5.27 -1.14
N VAL A 17 -7.22 4.37 -0.23
CA VAL A 17 -5.82 4.11 0.12
C VAL A 17 -5.05 3.58 -1.09
N SER A 18 -5.67 2.68 -1.86
CA SER A 18 -5.04 2.09 -3.05
C SER A 18 -4.60 3.15 -4.06
N VAL A 19 -5.46 4.14 -4.33
CA VAL A 19 -5.13 5.23 -5.25
C VAL A 19 -3.94 6.05 -4.75
N SER A 20 -3.96 6.42 -3.47
CA SER A 20 -2.87 7.21 -2.87
C SER A 20 -1.57 6.41 -2.80
N ALA A 21 -1.67 5.14 -2.40
CA ALA A 21 -0.50 4.26 -2.32
C ALA A 21 0.15 4.07 -3.68
N GLN A 22 -0.66 3.87 -4.72
CA GLN A 22 -0.14 3.71 -6.08
C GLN A 22 0.66 4.94 -6.52
N ARG A 23 0.15 6.13 -6.28
CA ARG A 23 0.84 7.38 -6.60
C ARG A 23 2.17 7.50 -5.88
N GLU A 24 2.20 7.17 -4.60
CA GLU A 24 3.43 7.27 -3.80
C GLU A 24 4.47 6.24 -4.25
N ILE A 25 4.06 5.03 -4.56
CA ILE A 25 4.95 3.99 -5.06
C ILE A 25 5.51 4.37 -6.43
N GLU A 26 4.67 4.86 -7.34
CA GLU A 26 5.11 5.30 -8.67
C GLU A 26 6.15 6.41 -8.57
N LYS A 27 5.91 7.40 -7.72
CA LYS A 27 6.86 8.49 -7.50
C LYS A 27 8.21 7.97 -7.01
N ALA A 28 8.16 7.08 -6.01
CA ALA A 28 9.38 6.53 -5.41
C ALA A 28 10.17 5.68 -6.41
N VAL A 29 9.48 4.85 -7.20
CA VAL A 29 10.12 4.01 -8.22
C VAL A 29 10.78 4.87 -9.29
N ARG A 30 10.09 5.89 -9.80
CA ARG A 30 10.64 6.79 -10.81
C ARG A 30 11.88 7.54 -10.31
N LYS A 31 11.82 8.02 -9.08
CA LYS A 31 12.94 8.71 -8.46
C LYS A 31 14.14 7.78 -8.29
N ALA A 32 13.91 6.55 -7.83
CA ALA A 32 14.96 5.56 -7.65
C ALA A 32 15.55 5.13 -8.98
N ALA A 33 14.73 4.95 -10.01
CA ALA A 33 15.19 4.59 -11.35
C ALA A 33 16.06 5.69 -11.95
N ALA A 34 15.67 6.95 -11.80
CA ALA A 34 16.46 8.09 -12.27
C ALA A 34 17.83 8.18 -11.56
N ALA A 35 17.90 7.73 -10.32
CA ALA A 35 19.14 7.69 -9.54
C ALA A 35 19.95 6.39 -9.75
N GLY A 36 19.46 5.48 -10.61
CA GLY A 36 20.13 4.20 -10.87
C GLY A 36 20.04 3.18 -9.75
N LYS A 37 19.14 3.39 -8.80
CA LYS A 37 18.97 2.50 -7.63
C LYS A 37 18.12 1.27 -7.90
N VAL A 38 17.22 1.34 -8.87
CA VAL A 38 16.39 0.21 -9.29
C VAL A 38 16.41 0.11 -10.82
N LYS A 39 16.19 -1.10 -11.31
CA LYS A 39 16.20 -1.42 -12.75
C LYS A 39 14.98 -2.25 -13.11
N GLU A 40 14.60 -2.15 -14.38
CA GLU A 40 13.58 -3.02 -14.96
C GLU A 40 13.95 -4.49 -14.72
N GLY A 41 12.98 -5.30 -14.36
CA GLY A 41 13.16 -6.72 -14.07
C GLY A 41 13.44 -7.03 -12.62
N GLU A 42 13.74 -6.04 -11.79
CA GLU A 42 13.96 -6.28 -10.35
C GLU A 42 12.63 -6.52 -9.64
N THR A 43 12.69 -7.28 -8.55
CA THR A 43 11.57 -7.51 -7.65
C THR A 43 11.81 -6.77 -6.34
N LEU A 44 10.86 -5.93 -5.95
CA LEU A 44 10.92 -5.17 -4.71
C LEU A 44 9.92 -5.71 -3.70
N THR A 45 10.31 -5.74 -2.43
CA THR A 45 9.38 -6.04 -1.34
C THR A 45 8.93 -4.73 -0.70
N VAL A 46 7.63 -4.48 -0.71
CA VAL A 46 7.05 -3.25 -0.18
C VAL A 46 6.10 -3.57 0.96
N GLY A 47 6.20 -2.79 2.04
CA GLY A 47 5.34 -2.93 3.21
C GLY A 47 4.29 -1.85 3.28
N VAL A 48 3.10 -2.23 3.75
CA VAL A 48 2.01 -1.30 4.07
C VAL A 48 1.64 -1.49 5.53
N THR A 49 1.62 -0.40 6.28
CA THR A 49 1.26 -0.44 7.69
C THR A 49 -0.17 0.03 7.90
N LEU A 50 -0.96 -0.77 8.62
CA LEU A 50 -2.31 -0.44 9.05
C LEU A 50 -2.29 -0.24 10.55
N ASN A 51 -2.77 0.91 11.02
CA ASN A 51 -2.83 1.15 12.45
C ASN A 51 -4.06 1.94 12.86
N ASN A 52 -4.58 1.64 14.04
CA ASN A 52 -5.63 2.39 14.70
C ASN A 52 -5.68 1.98 16.17
N GLU A 53 -5.65 2.95 17.08
CA GLU A 53 -5.63 2.67 18.51
C GLU A 53 -6.91 2.03 19.01
N GLN A 54 -8.05 2.52 18.59
CA GLN A 54 -9.37 2.03 19.04
C GLN A 54 -9.59 0.57 18.67
N LEU A 55 -9.02 0.14 17.55
CA LEU A 55 -9.11 -1.24 17.08
C LEU A 55 -7.98 -2.13 17.60
N ALA A 56 -7.02 -1.56 18.32
CA ALA A 56 -5.77 -2.24 18.68
C ALA A 56 -5.12 -2.85 17.43
N LEU A 57 -5.24 -2.16 16.30
CA LEU A 57 -4.71 -2.60 15.02
C LEU A 57 -3.33 -2.01 14.80
N ASP A 58 -2.35 -2.86 14.58
CA ASP A 58 -0.99 -2.45 14.26
C ASP A 58 -0.32 -3.60 13.52
N VAL A 59 -0.41 -3.57 12.20
CA VAL A 59 0.09 -4.65 11.36
C VAL A 59 0.74 -4.09 10.10
N THR A 60 1.83 -4.71 9.69
CA THR A 60 2.48 -4.40 8.41
C THR A 60 2.33 -5.60 7.48
N ILE A 61 1.85 -5.33 6.27
CA ILE A 61 1.64 -6.34 5.24
C ILE A 61 2.70 -6.11 4.18
N PHE A 62 3.47 -7.15 3.86
CA PHE A 62 4.50 -7.10 2.82
C PHE A 62 4.04 -7.84 1.59
N ASN A 63 4.35 -7.30 0.43
CA ASN A 63 4.13 -7.99 -0.83
C ASN A 63 5.18 -7.52 -1.85
N LYS A 64 5.24 -8.21 -2.98
CA LYS A 64 6.27 -7.96 -3.98
C LYS A 64 5.73 -7.16 -5.16
N ILE A 65 6.59 -6.28 -5.68
CA ILE A 65 6.34 -5.55 -6.91
C ILE A 65 7.44 -5.94 -7.89
N GLU A 66 7.05 -6.43 -9.05
CA GLU A 66 7.98 -6.76 -10.13
C GLU A 66 8.05 -5.58 -11.10
N LEU A 67 9.24 -5.04 -11.29
CA LEU A 67 9.44 -3.89 -12.15
C LEU A 67 9.62 -4.23 -13.64
#